data_81401663f4255a35b3e9b8cdb449c66a
#
_entry.id   81401663f4255a35b3e9b8cdb449c66a
#
_cell.length_a   1.000
_cell.length_b   1.000
_cell.length_c   1.000
_cell.angle_alpha   90.00
_cell.angle_beta   90.00
_cell.angle_gamma   90.00
#
_symmetry.space_group_name_H-M   'P 1'
#
loop_
_entity.id
_entity.type
_entity.pdbx_description
1 polymer ?
#
loop_
_entity_poly.entity_id
_entity_poly.type
_entity_poly.pdbx_seq_one_letter_code
_entity_poly.pdbx_strand_id
1 'polypeptide(L)'
;MDNVGRLLLRVILIPLGYFAGVVVGTLVIVIGSWKLGQFAVTSDPDAQAVGLFGFLFAAPVLLVVLLSVMWLPAAIGVLIAEAFAIRSFLFHAANGAASAWIAWSMFGYIDDSRIPLNEPLPVIAAGLAGGLAYWAIAGSNAGFWKPVFRHPEIMAT
;
A
#
# COMPACT_ATOMS: atom_id res chain seq x y z
N MET A 1 -17.91 23.81 1.50
CA MET A 1 -18.15 22.45 2.03
C MET A 1 -18.06 22.55 3.54
N ASP A 2 -19.10 22.13 4.23
CA ASP A 2 -19.16 22.13 5.68
C ASP A 2 -18.14 21.15 6.28
N ASN A 3 -17.73 21.37 7.53
CA ASN A 3 -16.76 20.53 8.22
C ASN A 3 -17.18 19.04 8.22
N VAL A 4 -18.48 18.78 8.28
CA VAL A 4 -19.06 17.44 8.20
C VAL A 4 -18.82 16.78 6.85
N GLY A 5 -19.00 17.50 5.74
CA GLY A 5 -18.75 16.96 4.40
C GLY A 5 -17.27 16.59 4.19
N ARG A 6 -16.35 17.37 4.75
CA ARG A 6 -14.91 17.05 4.72
C ARG A 6 -14.57 15.82 5.53
N LEU A 7 -15.16 15.66 6.71
CA LEU A 7 -14.97 14.49 7.54
C LEU A 7 -15.49 13.23 6.83
N LEU A 8 -16.70 13.29 6.27
CA LEU A 8 -17.28 12.16 5.52
C LEU A 8 -16.42 11.76 4.32
N LEU A 9 -15.92 12.73 3.57
CA LEU A 9 -15.01 12.46 2.47
C LEU A 9 -13.73 11.74 2.94
N ARG A 10 -13.19 12.14 4.09
CA ARG A 10 -12.00 11.51 4.67
C ARG A 10 -12.24 10.09 5.13
N VAL A 11 -13.38 9.82 5.76
CA VAL A 11 -13.77 8.47 6.19
C VAL A 11 -13.84 7.50 5.00
N ILE A 12 -14.12 7.99 3.80
CA ILE A 12 -14.13 7.17 2.58
C ILE A 12 -12.74 7.10 1.93
N LEU A 13 -12.04 8.24 1.80
CA LEU A 13 -10.76 8.30 1.09
C LEU A 13 -9.64 7.55 1.81
N ILE A 14 -9.60 7.56 3.14
CA ILE A 14 -8.56 6.90 3.92
C ILE A 14 -8.60 5.37 3.72
N PRO A 15 -9.75 4.67 3.92
CA PRO A 15 -9.83 3.24 3.64
C PRO A 15 -9.59 2.89 2.17
N LEU A 16 -10.10 3.70 1.24
CA LEU A 16 -9.89 3.50 -0.19
C LEU A 16 -8.40 3.62 -0.56
N GLY A 17 -7.73 4.64 -0.04
CA GLY A 17 -6.28 4.84 -0.21
C GLY A 17 -5.48 3.70 0.39
N TYR A 18 -5.86 3.24 1.60
CA TYR A 18 -5.22 2.10 2.25
C TYR A 18 -5.36 0.82 1.41
N PHE A 19 -6.57 0.52 0.97
CA PHE A 19 -6.83 -0.64 0.11
C PHE A 19 -6.01 -0.59 -1.19
N ALA A 20 -6.01 0.54 -1.88
CA ALA A 20 -5.20 0.72 -3.09
C ALA A 20 -3.71 0.58 -2.80
N GLY A 21 -3.22 1.11 -1.69
CA GLY A 21 -1.83 0.94 -1.25
C GLY A 21 -1.45 -0.52 -1.05
N VAL A 22 -2.30 -1.30 -0.41
CA VAL A 22 -2.06 -2.74 -0.21
C VAL A 22 -2.15 -3.51 -1.53
N VAL A 23 -3.07 -3.19 -2.42
CA VAL A 23 -3.15 -3.79 -3.76
C VAL A 23 -1.85 -3.55 -4.54
N VAL A 24 -1.37 -2.32 -4.58
CA VAL A 24 -0.11 -1.97 -5.26
C VAL A 24 1.08 -2.69 -4.60
N GLY A 25 1.14 -2.70 -3.27
CA GLY A 25 2.18 -3.43 -2.54
C GLY A 25 2.17 -4.93 -2.83
N THR A 26 0.99 -5.56 -2.85
CA THR A 26 0.82 -6.97 -3.23
C THR A 26 1.34 -7.24 -4.64
N LEU A 27 1.00 -6.38 -5.60
CA LEU A 27 1.48 -6.50 -6.98
C LEU A 27 3.01 -6.42 -7.06
N VAL A 28 3.64 -5.49 -6.32
CA VAL A 28 5.10 -5.35 -6.28
C VAL A 28 5.77 -6.61 -5.71
N ILE A 29 5.23 -7.17 -4.63
CA ILE A 29 5.74 -8.42 -4.05
C ILE A 29 5.61 -9.56 -5.06
N VAL A 30 4.43 -9.72 -5.65
CA VAL A 30 4.15 -10.79 -6.59
C VAL A 30 5.05 -10.71 -7.82
N ILE A 31 5.17 -9.53 -8.42
CA ILE A 31 6.04 -9.32 -9.60
C ILE A 31 7.52 -9.53 -9.23
N GLY A 32 7.95 -9.03 -8.07
CA GLY A 32 9.34 -9.11 -7.63
C GLY A 32 9.77 -10.51 -7.18
N SER A 33 8.89 -11.23 -6.47
CA SER A 33 9.23 -12.52 -5.86
C SER A 33 8.97 -13.72 -6.77
N TRP A 34 7.96 -13.65 -7.63
CA TRP A 34 7.53 -14.80 -8.41
C TRP A 34 8.18 -14.91 -9.77
N LYS A 35 9.07 -13.99 -10.13
CA LYS A 35 9.76 -14.02 -11.42
C LYS A 35 8.76 -14.33 -12.56
N LEU A 36 7.64 -13.58 -12.59
CA LEU A 36 6.56 -13.79 -13.57
C LEU A 36 7.06 -13.93 -15.01
N GLY A 37 8.21 -13.30 -15.33
CA GLY A 37 8.89 -13.48 -16.60
C GLY A 37 9.32 -14.91 -16.89
N GLN A 38 9.57 -15.75 -15.90
CA GLN A 38 9.94 -17.16 -16.11
C GLN A 38 8.75 -18.00 -16.53
N PHE A 39 7.54 -17.69 -16.04
CA PHE A 39 6.32 -18.39 -16.47
C PHE A 39 5.94 -18.04 -17.92
N ALA A 40 6.23 -16.80 -18.34
CA ALA A 40 5.95 -16.38 -19.72
C ALA A 40 6.92 -16.99 -20.75
N VAL A 41 8.09 -17.46 -20.31
CA VAL A 41 9.15 -18.01 -21.17
C VAL A 41 9.14 -19.54 -21.21
N THR A 42 8.47 -20.23 -20.27
CA THR A 42 8.39 -21.68 -20.30
C THR A 42 7.48 -22.15 -21.43
N SER A 43 7.97 -23.09 -22.24
CA SER A 43 7.23 -23.71 -23.34
C SER A 43 6.33 -24.86 -22.88
N ASP A 44 6.36 -25.19 -21.58
CA ASP A 44 5.58 -26.27 -20.99
C ASP A 44 4.21 -25.75 -20.53
N PRO A 45 3.10 -26.17 -21.17
CA PRO A 45 1.75 -25.75 -20.81
C PRO A 45 1.34 -26.12 -19.38
N ASP A 46 1.83 -27.27 -18.88
CA ASP A 46 1.49 -27.73 -17.53
C ASP A 46 2.17 -26.84 -16.47
N ALA A 47 3.42 -26.48 -16.69
CA ALA A 47 4.14 -25.54 -15.81
C ALA A 47 3.53 -24.15 -15.83
N GLN A 48 3.04 -23.67 -16.99
CA GLN A 48 2.30 -22.42 -17.10
C GLN A 48 0.98 -22.46 -16.31
N ALA A 49 0.22 -23.55 -16.46
CA ALA A 49 -1.05 -23.74 -15.75
C ALA A 49 -0.83 -23.75 -14.22
N VAL A 50 0.13 -24.52 -13.73
CA VAL A 50 0.48 -24.59 -12.30
C VAL A 50 0.89 -23.20 -11.76
N GLY A 51 1.70 -22.45 -12.52
CA GLY A 51 2.10 -21.09 -12.17
C GLY A 51 0.91 -20.13 -12.09
N LEU A 52 0.01 -20.18 -13.05
CA LEU A 52 -1.18 -19.33 -13.10
C LEU A 52 -2.15 -19.66 -11.94
N PHE A 53 -2.40 -20.92 -11.66
CA PHE A 53 -3.21 -21.34 -10.52
C PHE A 53 -2.58 -20.90 -9.20
N GLY A 54 -1.28 -21.10 -9.03
CA GLY A 54 -0.55 -20.63 -7.86
C GLY A 54 -0.72 -19.13 -7.66
N PHE A 55 -0.57 -18.33 -8.72
CA PHE A 55 -0.79 -16.89 -8.69
C PHE A 55 -2.22 -16.52 -8.29
N LEU A 56 -3.23 -17.11 -8.93
CA LEU A 56 -4.64 -16.82 -8.68
C LEU A 56 -5.07 -17.09 -7.23
N PHE A 57 -4.47 -18.08 -6.58
CA PHE A 57 -4.79 -18.41 -5.19
C PHE A 57 -3.90 -17.68 -4.17
N ALA A 58 -2.61 -17.56 -4.42
CA ALA A 58 -1.70 -16.98 -3.45
C ALA A 58 -1.79 -15.44 -3.40
N ALA A 59 -2.03 -14.76 -4.52
CA ALA A 59 -2.14 -13.31 -4.52
C ALA A 59 -3.30 -12.77 -3.66
N PRO A 60 -4.53 -13.31 -3.72
CA PRO A 60 -5.61 -12.92 -2.82
C PRO A 60 -5.33 -13.24 -1.35
N VAL A 61 -4.73 -14.39 -1.07
CA VAL A 61 -4.35 -14.77 0.31
C VAL A 61 -3.33 -13.78 0.85
N LEU A 62 -2.28 -13.49 0.09
CA LEU A 62 -1.26 -12.50 0.47
C LEU A 62 -1.88 -11.11 0.68
N LEU A 63 -2.79 -10.69 -0.18
CA LEU A 63 -3.51 -9.42 -0.05
C LEU A 63 -4.28 -9.36 1.28
N VAL A 64 -5.03 -10.40 1.64
CA VAL A 64 -5.78 -10.46 2.90
C VAL A 64 -4.84 -10.42 4.10
N VAL A 65 -3.74 -11.16 4.05
CA VAL A 65 -2.73 -11.16 5.13
C VAL A 65 -2.12 -9.76 5.30
N LEU A 66 -1.69 -9.12 4.21
CA LEU A 66 -1.12 -7.78 4.26
C LEU A 66 -2.13 -6.75 4.76
N LEU A 67 -3.39 -6.82 4.29
CA LEU A 67 -4.46 -5.96 4.80
C LEU A 67 -4.63 -6.10 6.31
N SER A 68 -4.57 -7.33 6.83
CA SER A 68 -4.81 -7.62 8.24
C SER A 68 -3.65 -7.20 9.15
N VAL A 69 -2.42 -7.31 8.69
CA VAL A 69 -1.23 -7.09 9.51
C VAL A 69 -0.72 -5.65 9.41
N MET A 70 -0.74 -5.07 8.22
CA MET A 70 -0.18 -3.74 7.98
C MET A 70 -1.11 -2.60 8.41
N TRP A 71 -2.39 -2.88 8.69
CA TRP A 71 -3.36 -1.82 8.98
C TRP A 71 -3.01 -1.02 10.24
N LEU A 72 -2.53 -1.67 11.29
CA LEU A 72 -2.25 -1.01 12.57
C LEU A 72 -1.06 -0.03 12.47
N PRO A 73 0.14 -0.42 12.02
CA PRO A 73 1.25 0.51 11.85
C PRO A 73 0.94 1.59 10.79
N ALA A 74 0.26 1.23 9.69
CA ALA A 74 -0.15 2.20 8.69
C ALA A 74 -1.14 3.22 9.23
N ALA A 75 -2.11 2.80 10.05
CA ALA A 75 -3.09 3.68 10.67
C ALA A 75 -2.45 4.71 11.59
N ILE A 76 -1.42 4.34 12.35
CA ILE A 76 -0.68 5.29 13.21
C ILE A 76 -0.08 6.41 12.35
N GLY A 77 0.60 6.08 11.27
CA GLY A 77 1.17 7.06 10.37
C GLY A 77 0.11 7.93 9.68
N VAL A 78 -1.03 7.33 9.30
CA VAL A 78 -2.17 8.07 8.74
C VAL A 78 -2.75 9.05 9.76
N LEU A 79 -2.93 8.64 11.01
CA LEU A 79 -3.40 9.51 12.09
C LEU A 79 -2.44 10.68 12.32
N ILE A 80 -1.13 10.43 12.31
CA ILE A 80 -0.11 11.49 12.41
C ILE A 80 -0.22 12.44 11.21
N ALA A 81 -0.34 11.91 9.99
CA ALA A 81 -0.49 12.72 8.78
C ALA A 81 -1.75 13.59 8.81
N GLU A 82 -2.87 13.05 9.29
CA GLU A 82 -4.11 13.81 9.45
C GLU A 82 -4.02 14.83 10.59
N ALA A 83 -3.40 14.46 11.72
CA ALA A 83 -3.23 15.35 12.86
C ALA A 83 -2.34 16.56 12.53
N PHE A 84 -1.27 16.38 11.81
CA PHE A 84 -0.33 17.45 11.46
C PHE A 84 -0.52 17.98 10.02
N ALA A 85 -1.54 17.50 9.30
CA ALA A 85 -1.81 17.82 7.89
C ALA A 85 -0.57 17.66 7.00
N ILE A 86 0.14 16.51 7.16
CA ILE A 86 1.34 16.19 6.41
C ILE A 86 0.91 15.67 5.03
N ARG A 87 1.22 16.44 3.97
CA ARG A 87 0.86 16.14 2.59
C ARG A 87 2.05 15.65 1.75
N SER A 88 3.20 15.44 2.39
CA SER A 88 4.42 15.02 1.73
C SER A 88 4.32 13.57 1.25
N PHE A 89 4.62 13.33 -0.03
CA PHE A 89 4.72 11.97 -0.58
C PHE A 89 5.81 11.15 0.12
N LEU A 90 6.91 11.81 0.51
CA LEU A 90 8.03 11.15 1.19
C LEU A 90 7.60 10.59 2.55
N PHE A 91 6.79 11.32 3.30
CA PHE A 91 6.25 10.84 4.58
C PHE A 91 5.39 9.59 4.39
N HIS A 92 4.49 9.60 3.42
CA HIS A 92 3.59 8.46 3.17
C HIS A 92 4.34 7.25 2.61
N ALA A 93 5.32 7.47 1.73
CA ALA A 93 6.20 6.40 1.24
C ALA A 93 7.01 5.78 2.40
N ALA A 94 7.62 6.61 3.27
CA ALA A 94 8.35 6.15 4.44
C ALA A 94 7.44 5.41 5.44
N ASN A 95 6.21 5.90 5.67
CA ASN A 95 5.23 5.21 6.50
C ASN A 95 4.85 3.83 5.93
N GLY A 96 4.65 3.73 4.62
CA GLY A 96 4.41 2.45 3.94
C GLY A 96 5.59 1.48 4.09
N ALA A 97 6.82 1.97 3.89
CA ALA A 97 8.03 1.17 4.08
C ALA A 97 8.20 0.69 5.53
N ALA A 98 7.98 1.58 6.50
CA ALA A 98 8.05 1.24 7.93
C ALA A 98 6.99 0.21 8.31
N SER A 99 5.75 0.37 7.82
CA SER A 99 4.67 -0.59 8.06
C SER A 99 4.99 -1.96 7.46
N ALA A 100 5.57 -2.00 6.27
CA ALA A 100 5.99 -3.23 5.60
C ALA A 100 7.16 -3.90 6.36
N TRP A 101 8.13 -3.12 6.83
CA TRP A 101 9.24 -3.61 7.64
C TRP A 101 8.75 -4.22 8.96
N ILE A 102 7.83 -3.56 9.67
CA ILE A 102 7.25 -4.07 10.90
C ILE A 102 6.51 -5.39 10.62
N ALA A 103 5.66 -5.42 9.58
CA ALA A 103 4.96 -6.62 9.19
C ALA A 103 5.93 -7.77 8.86
N TRP A 104 6.97 -7.49 8.07
CA TRP A 104 8.00 -8.48 7.74
C TRP A 104 8.71 -9.01 8.98
N SER A 105 9.07 -8.14 9.92
CA SER A 105 9.75 -8.56 11.16
C SER A 105 8.88 -9.46 12.05
N MET A 106 7.57 -9.32 11.97
CA MET A 106 6.63 -10.21 12.70
C MET A 106 6.51 -11.59 12.04
N PHE A 107 6.70 -11.69 10.73
CA PHE A 107 6.61 -12.94 9.97
C PHE A 107 7.96 -13.58 9.67
N GLY A 108 9.06 -12.86 9.83
CA GLY A 108 10.42 -13.28 9.45
C GLY A 108 10.96 -14.51 10.22
N TYR A 109 10.20 -15.04 11.18
CA TYR A 109 10.49 -16.29 11.86
C TYR A 109 9.89 -17.54 11.18
N ILE A 110 9.15 -17.37 10.08
CA ILE A 110 8.60 -18.49 9.33
C ILE A 110 9.65 -18.90 8.29
N ASP A 111 10.48 -19.84 8.66
CA ASP A 111 11.52 -20.42 7.78
C ASP A 111 10.89 -21.39 6.75
N ASP A 112 10.01 -20.86 5.92
CA ASP A 112 9.46 -21.58 4.77
C ASP A 112 9.85 -20.86 3.47
N SER A 113 10.81 -21.43 2.76
CA SER A 113 11.30 -20.94 1.47
C SER A 113 10.24 -20.81 0.36
N ARG A 114 9.01 -21.26 0.64
CA ARG A 114 7.85 -21.14 -0.27
C ARG A 114 7.11 -19.83 -0.14
N ILE A 115 7.39 -19.05 0.91
CA ILE A 115 6.72 -17.75 1.13
C ILE A 115 7.52 -16.65 0.44
N PRO A 116 6.90 -15.83 -0.45
CA PRO A 116 7.61 -14.77 -1.19
C PRO A 116 8.08 -13.60 -0.30
N LEU A 117 8.08 -13.76 1.02
CA LEU A 117 8.45 -12.74 2.02
C LEU A 117 9.81 -13.00 2.68
N ASN A 118 10.61 -13.94 2.15
CA ASN A 118 11.92 -14.31 2.75
C ASN A 118 12.95 -13.18 2.71
N GLU A 119 12.83 -12.25 1.75
CA GLU A 119 13.77 -11.14 1.62
C GLU A 119 13.11 -9.83 2.03
N PRO A 120 13.77 -8.98 2.83
CA PRO A 120 13.21 -7.71 3.28
C PRO A 120 13.07 -6.68 2.15
N LEU A 121 13.95 -6.73 1.16
CA LEU A 121 14.05 -5.71 0.12
C LEU A 121 12.77 -5.60 -0.74
N PRO A 122 12.22 -6.70 -1.29
CA PRO A 122 10.95 -6.66 -2.02
C PRO A 122 9.78 -6.17 -1.16
N VAL A 123 9.78 -6.53 0.13
CA VAL A 123 8.71 -6.13 1.07
C VAL A 123 8.78 -4.62 1.35
N ILE A 124 9.98 -4.08 1.56
CA ILE A 124 10.17 -2.64 1.76
C ILE A 124 9.80 -1.87 0.48
N ALA A 125 10.22 -2.36 -0.69
CA ALA A 125 9.88 -1.76 -1.98
C ALA A 125 8.35 -1.74 -2.20
N ALA A 126 7.66 -2.82 -1.84
CA ALA A 126 6.21 -2.91 -1.86
C ALA A 126 5.55 -1.90 -0.91
N GLY A 127 6.11 -1.74 0.29
CA GLY A 127 5.67 -0.74 1.26
C GLY A 127 5.82 0.69 0.74
N LEU A 128 6.97 1.01 0.13
CA LEU A 128 7.20 2.32 -0.52
C LEU A 128 6.17 2.59 -1.61
N ALA A 129 5.97 1.62 -2.52
CA ALA A 129 5.00 1.75 -3.61
C ALA A 129 3.56 1.88 -3.09
N GLY A 130 3.20 1.08 -2.09
CA GLY A 130 1.89 1.16 -1.42
C GLY A 130 1.66 2.50 -0.73
N GLY A 131 2.69 3.04 -0.05
CA GLY A 131 2.65 4.37 0.58
C GLY A 131 2.48 5.50 -0.44
N LEU A 132 3.11 5.40 -1.62
CA LEU A 132 2.92 6.34 -2.72
C LEU A 132 1.50 6.25 -3.31
N ALA A 133 0.96 5.04 -3.47
CA ALA A 133 -0.41 4.85 -3.94
C ALA A 133 -1.43 5.42 -2.94
N TYR A 134 -1.23 5.20 -1.64
CA TYR A 134 -2.01 5.83 -0.59
C TYR A 134 -1.94 7.36 -0.68
N TRP A 135 -0.72 7.90 -0.81
CA TRP A 135 -0.53 9.35 -0.93
C TRP A 135 -1.29 9.94 -2.11
N ALA A 136 -1.26 9.30 -3.26
CA ALA A 136 -1.94 9.78 -4.47
C ALA A 136 -3.46 9.90 -4.27
N ILE A 137 -4.07 8.98 -3.52
CA ILE A 137 -5.53 8.93 -3.30
C ILE A 137 -5.96 9.77 -2.10
N ALA A 138 -5.30 9.62 -0.96
CA ALA A 138 -5.74 10.19 0.31
C ALA A 138 -4.73 11.15 0.94
N GLY A 139 -3.45 10.83 0.88
CA GLY A 139 -2.38 11.54 1.58
C GLY A 139 -2.08 12.92 1.02
N SER A 140 -2.24 13.14 -0.29
CA SER A 140 -2.02 14.44 -0.93
C SER A 140 -2.92 15.54 -0.39
N ASN A 141 -4.06 15.16 0.17
CA ASN A 141 -5.06 16.04 0.75
C ASN A 141 -5.15 15.92 2.28
N ALA A 142 -4.17 15.33 2.98
CA ALA A 142 -4.19 15.09 4.42
C ALA A 142 -4.46 16.38 5.23
N GLY A 143 -5.16 16.20 6.37
CA GLY A 143 -5.55 17.26 7.29
C GLY A 143 -7.02 17.64 7.16
N PHE A 144 -7.86 17.10 8.06
CA PHE A 144 -9.32 17.29 8.06
C PHE A 144 -9.75 18.74 8.36
N TRP A 145 -8.89 19.58 8.94
CA TRP A 145 -9.16 20.99 9.19
C TRP A 145 -8.76 21.92 8.03
N LYS A 146 -7.95 21.44 7.05
CA LYS A 146 -7.51 22.26 5.93
C LYS A 146 -8.41 22.04 4.70
N PRO A 147 -8.68 23.08 3.88
CA PRO A 147 -9.46 22.93 2.67
C PRO A 147 -8.78 21.95 1.69
N VAL A 148 -9.58 21.03 1.13
CA VAL A 148 -9.11 20.01 0.19
C VAL A 148 -8.68 20.62 -1.14
N PHE A 149 -9.34 21.70 -1.57
CA PHE A 149 -9.00 22.46 -2.77
C PHE A 149 -8.50 23.83 -2.37
N ARG A 150 -7.31 24.24 -2.83
CA ARG A 150 -6.91 25.63 -2.83
C ARG A 150 -7.81 26.37 -3.83
N HIS A 151 -8.72 27.19 -3.36
CA HIS A 151 -9.26 28.25 -4.21
C HIS A 151 -8.10 29.18 -4.55
N PRO A 152 -7.81 29.46 -5.85
CA PRO A 152 -6.96 30.59 -6.19
C PRO A 152 -7.67 31.81 -5.59
N GLU A 153 -7.03 32.46 -4.63
CA GLU A 153 -7.46 33.79 -4.23
C GLU A 153 -7.36 34.63 -5.50
N ILE A 154 -8.52 35.06 -5.98
CA ILE A 154 -8.59 36.14 -6.97
C ILE A 154 -7.96 37.31 -6.25
N MET A 155 -6.72 37.65 -6.64
CA MET A 155 -6.11 38.88 -6.21
C MET A 155 -7.06 40.00 -6.67
N ALA A 156 -7.84 40.51 -5.73
CA ALA A 156 -8.56 41.74 -5.92
C ALA A 156 -7.50 42.85 -5.94
N THR A 157 -7.25 43.33 -7.14
CA THR A 157 -6.53 44.57 -7.43
C THR A 157 -7.29 45.75 -6.85
#